data_a00d8affb99c465a80e9384a81aa757d
#
_entry.id   a00d8affb99c465a80e9384a81aa757d
#
_cell.length_a   1.000
_cell.length_b   1.000
_cell.length_c   1.000
_cell.angle_alpha   90.00
_cell.angle_beta   90.00
_cell.angle_gamma   90.00
#
_symmetry.space_group_name_H-M   'P 1'
#
loop_
_entity.id
_entity.type
_entity.pdbx_description
1 polymer ?
#
loop_
_entity_poly.entity_id
_entity_poly.type
_entity_poly.pdbx_seq_one_letter_code
_entity_poly.pdbx_strand_id
1 'polypeptide(L)'
;MIFYFSGTGNTKWAASKLAAATREDLISIAPYMRADDSSHNLAEPFILKENERLGFVFPVHGWRVPKLVREFICKMKILREPSDASAENKAKADDCLKNRPFTYCVCTAGDNIGLTIENLNEVISLNPSLQALGITEVSSSYSLIMPESYIGLPFMDVDPKEREIRKKENAAQELAVVCEEIFDCKEGINRLVKGPIPWFFTKVVGGFFENVLITDKRFHVEKDRCVKCGICANVCPVGDIKGGHGEYPVWLHHKDCLTCFTCYHHCPHHAIEFGNQTQKKGQYYFR
;
A
#
# COMPACT_ATOMS: atom_id res chain seq x y z
N MET A 1 7.70 11.06 -8.05
CA MET A 1 6.83 11.06 -6.83
C MET A 1 6.26 9.68 -6.61
N ILE A 2 6.36 9.12 -5.41
CA ILE A 2 5.89 7.77 -5.08
C ILE A 2 4.90 7.84 -3.92
N PHE A 3 3.65 7.52 -4.17
CA PHE A 3 2.64 7.33 -3.13
C PHE A 3 2.66 5.89 -2.63
N TYR A 4 2.80 5.68 -1.33
CA TYR A 4 2.79 4.34 -0.78
C TYR A 4 1.88 4.18 0.44
N PHE A 5 1.35 2.97 0.57
CA PHE A 5 0.70 2.48 1.77
C PHE A 5 1.39 1.20 2.25
N SER A 6 1.60 1.06 3.56
CA SER A 6 2.17 -0.15 4.15
C SER A 6 1.60 -0.41 5.54
N GLY A 7 1.16 -1.63 5.80
CA GLY A 7 0.78 -2.10 7.13
C GLY A 7 1.98 -2.68 7.89
N THR A 8 2.52 -3.78 7.43
CA THR A 8 3.56 -4.58 8.10
C THR A 8 4.99 -4.34 7.60
N GLY A 9 5.21 -3.30 6.79
CA GLY A 9 6.54 -2.88 6.36
C GLY A 9 7.02 -3.42 5.01
N ASN A 10 6.48 -4.53 4.50
CA ASN A 10 6.85 -5.09 3.20
C ASN A 10 6.85 -4.05 2.07
N THR A 11 5.73 -3.37 1.92
CA THR A 11 5.55 -2.35 0.89
C THR A 11 6.42 -1.11 1.13
N LYS A 12 6.59 -0.68 2.40
CA LYS A 12 7.47 0.44 2.74
C LYS A 12 8.92 0.15 2.32
N TRP A 13 9.39 -1.08 2.54
CA TRP A 13 10.72 -1.50 2.09
C TRP A 13 10.85 -1.37 0.57
N ALA A 14 9.90 -1.92 -0.20
CA ALA A 14 9.92 -1.83 -1.65
C ALA A 14 9.88 -0.37 -2.14
N ALA A 15 8.96 0.44 -1.59
CA ALA A 15 8.81 1.84 -1.94
C ALA A 15 10.06 2.66 -1.62
N SER A 16 10.74 2.39 -0.48
CA SER A 16 11.98 3.07 -0.12
C SER A 16 13.14 2.73 -1.06
N LYS A 17 13.23 1.48 -1.52
CA LYS A 17 14.23 1.06 -2.52
C LYS A 17 13.97 1.71 -3.88
N LEU A 18 12.72 1.77 -4.31
CA LEU A 18 12.32 2.48 -5.53
C LEU A 18 12.67 3.97 -5.45
N ALA A 19 12.28 4.65 -4.36
CA ALA A 19 12.58 6.06 -4.16
C ALA A 19 14.09 6.36 -4.22
N ALA A 20 14.90 5.49 -3.62
CA ALA A 20 16.36 5.62 -3.68
C ALA A 20 16.91 5.41 -5.11
N ALA A 21 16.36 4.45 -5.88
CA ALA A 21 16.79 4.15 -7.23
C ALA A 21 16.39 5.23 -8.25
N THR A 22 15.16 5.77 -8.10
CA THR A 22 14.59 6.75 -9.04
C THR A 22 14.84 8.20 -8.62
N ARG A 23 15.30 8.42 -7.38
CA ARG A 23 15.50 9.75 -6.76
C ARG A 23 14.20 10.56 -6.65
N GLU A 24 13.09 9.89 -6.45
CA GLU A 24 11.77 10.48 -6.34
C GLU A 24 11.34 10.61 -4.87
N ASP A 25 10.49 11.61 -4.60
CA ASP A 25 9.93 11.83 -3.29
C ASP A 25 9.00 10.68 -2.89
N LEU A 26 9.14 10.21 -1.64
CA LEU A 26 8.37 9.11 -1.08
C LEU A 26 7.30 9.64 -0.12
N ILE A 27 6.02 9.49 -0.47
CA ILE A 27 4.88 10.05 0.25
C ILE A 27 4.02 8.93 0.82
N SER A 28 3.88 8.90 2.16
CA SER A 28 2.96 7.98 2.82
C SER A 28 1.52 8.43 2.66
N ILE A 29 0.64 7.54 2.19
CA ILE A 29 -0.79 7.82 2.03
C ILE A 29 -1.52 7.89 3.39
N ALA A 30 -1.11 7.09 4.36
CA ALA A 30 -1.82 6.91 5.62
C ALA A 30 -2.11 8.21 6.38
N PRO A 31 -1.17 9.17 6.55
CA PRO A 31 -1.45 10.43 7.23
C PRO A 31 -2.58 11.25 6.60
N TYR A 32 -2.67 11.27 5.27
CA TYR A 32 -3.73 12.00 4.53
C TYR A 32 -5.12 11.39 4.70
N MET A 33 -5.20 10.15 5.17
CA MET A 33 -6.46 9.40 5.31
C MET A 33 -6.90 9.22 6.76
N ARG A 34 -6.14 9.76 7.71
CA ARG A 34 -6.48 9.72 9.13
C ARG A 34 -7.37 10.91 9.49
N ALA A 35 -8.51 10.62 10.13
CA ALA A 35 -9.43 11.67 10.58
C ALA A 35 -8.87 12.53 11.74
N ASP A 36 -7.90 11.99 12.49
CA ASP A 36 -7.25 12.64 13.63
C ASP A 36 -5.98 13.45 13.25
N ASP A 37 -5.57 13.41 11.97
CA ASP A 37 -4.41 14.14 11.47
C ASP A 37 -4.83 15.37 10.64
N SER A 38 -4.80 16.54 11.25
CA SER A 38 -5.10 17.81 10.57
C SER A 38 -3.89 18.42 9.83
N SER A 39 -2.70 17.84 9.97
CA SER A 39 -1.47 18.32 9.33
C SER A 39 -1.35 17.94 7.85
N HIS A 40 -2.12 16.93 7.42
CA HIS A 40 -2.13 16.44 6.05
C HIS A 40 -3.48 16.71 5.39
N ASN A 41 -3.49 17.49 4.31
CA ASN A 41 -4.72 17.94 3.67
C ASN A 41 -4.75 17.54 2.19
N LEU A 42 -5.72 16.71 1.80
CA LEU A 42 -5.97 16.33 0.39
C LEU A 42 -6.60 17.45 -0.46
N ALA A 43 -7.01 18.57 0.15
CA ALA A 43 -7.53 19.70 -0.61
C ALA A 43 -6.41 20.42 -1.39
N GLU A 44 -5.17 20.35 -0.90
CA GLU A 44 -4.00 20.89 -1.58
C GLU A 44 -3.50 19.91 -2.65
N PRO A 45 -3.17 20.40 -3.86
CA PRO A 45 -2.68 19.56 -4.92
C PRO A 45 -1.23 19.13 -4.68
N PHE A 46 -0.91 17.90 -5.04
CA PHE A 46 0.47 17.46 -5.22
C PHE A 46 1.02 18.03 -6.53
N ILE A 47 2.23 18.54 -6.51
CA ILE A 47 2.88 19.14 -7.69
C ILE A 47 3.87 18.13 -8.27
N LEU A 48 3.54 17.60 -9.44
CA LEU A 48 4.41 16.70 -10.19
C LEU A 48 5.40 17.53 -11.02
N LYS A 49 6.68 17.38 -10.73
CA LYS A 49 7.75 18.07 -11.43
C LYS A 49 7.86 17.59 -12.88
N GLU A 50 8.46 18.42 -13.73
CA GLU A 50 8.79 18.00 -15.08
C GLU A 50 9.73 16.78 -15.05
N ASN A 51 9.47 15.80 -15.89
CA ASN A 51 10.21 14.52 -15.96
C ASN A 51 10.13 13.65 -14.69
N GLU A 52 9.23 13.93 -13.77
CA GLU A 52 8.98 13.09 -12.61
C GLU A 52 7.99 11.97 -12.95
N ARG A 53 8.29 10.75 -12.49
CA ARG A 53 7.42 9.58 -12.61
C ARG A 53 6.35 9.63 -11.51
N LEU A 54 5.24 8.93 -11.74
CA LEU A 54 4.18 8.78 -10.75
C LEU A 54 4.05 7.32 -10.34
N GLY A 55 4.40 7.00 -9.11
CA GLY A 55 4.36 5.63 -8.58
C GLY A 55 3.25 5.42 -7.55
N PHE A 56 2.56 4.28 -7.66
CA PHE A 56 1.63 3.77 -6.64
C PHE A 56 2.17 2.46 -6.07
N VAL A 57 2.49 2.42 -4.77
CA VAL A 57 3.11 1.26 -4.13
C VAL A 57 2.29 0.84 -2.90
N PHE A 58 1.65 -0.35 -2.94
CA PHE A 58 0.72 -0.76 -1.89
C PHE A 58 0.62 -2.30 -1.75
N PRO A 59 0.17 -2.80 -0.58
CA PRO A 59 -0.10 -4.22 -0.42
C PRO A 59 -1.45 -4.60 -1.05
N VAL A 60 -1.58 -5.82 -1.51
CA VAL A 60 -2.87 -6.35 -1.98
C VAL A 60 -3.72 -6.79 -0.79
N HIS A 61 -4.96 -6.33 -0.71
CA HIS A 61 -5.93 -6.75 0.28
C HIS A 61 -7.10 -7.50 -0.38
N GLY A 62 -7.20 -8.81 -0.13
CA GLY A 62 -8.28 -9.62 -0.70
C GLY A 62 -8.33 -9.55 -2.23
N TRP A 63 -7.16 -9.66 -2.89
CA TRP A 63 -7.01 -9.58 -4.35
C TRP A 63 -7.49 -8.27 -4.99
N ARG A 64 -7.49 -7.17 -4.20
CA ARG A 64 -7.92 -5.83 -4.61
C ARG A 64 -6.96 -4.76 -4.10
N VAL A 65 -7.07 -3.58 -4.69
CA VAL A 65 -6.46 -2.36 -4.14
C VAL A 65 -7.08 -2.07 -2.76
N PRO A 66 -6.30 -1.81 -1.70
CA PRO A 66 -6.85 -1.50 -0.38
C PRO A 66 -7.83 -0.31 -0.42
N LYS A 67 -8.91 -0.37 0.38
CA LYS A 67 -9.92 0.70 0.48
C LYS A 67 -9.26 2.07 0.65
N LEU A 68 -8.33 2.21 1.59
CA LEU A 68 -7.60 3.44 1.86
C LEU A 68 -6.89 3.99 0.62
N VAL A 69 -6.26 3.13 -0.19
CA VAL A 69 -5.54 3.54 -1.41
C VAL A 69 -6.53 4.00 -2.49
N ARG A 70 -7.63 3.28 -2.66
CA ARG A 70 -8.70 3.67 -3.61
C ARG A 70 -9.28 5.04 -3.26
N GLU A 71 -9.63 5.24 -1.99
CA GLU A 71 -10.18 6.51 -1.52
C GLU A 71 -9.18 7.66 -1.65
N PHE A 72 -7.89 7.41 -1.37
CA PHE A 72 -6.84 8.40 -1.58
C PHE A 72 -6.75 8.79 -3.05
N ILE A 73 -6.64 7.82 -3.96
CA ILE A 73 -6.54 8.09 -5.41
C ILE A 73 -7.78 8.85 -5.90
N CYS A 74 -8.99 8.48 -5.45
CA CYS A 74 -10.20 9.20 -5.84
C CYS A 74 -10.25 10.66 -5.36
N LYS A 75 -9.64 10.96 -4.21
CA LYS A 75 -9.71 12.30 -3.57
C LYS A 75 -8.52 13.19 -3.86
N MET A 76 -7.34 12.62 -4.16
CA MET A 76 -6.14 13.39 -4.38
C MET A 76 -6.26 14.32 -5.59
N LYS A 77 -5.64 15.47 -5.48
CA LYS A 77 -5.43 16.39 -6.60
C LYS A 77 -3.96 16.38 -6.97
N ILE A 78 -3.66 16.32 -8.26
CA ILE A 78 -2.31 16.37 -8.77
C ILE A 78 -2.25 17.32 -9.96
N LEU A 79 -1.25 18.18 -9.97
CA LEU A 79 -1.02 19.16 -11.04
C LEU A 79 0.42 19.01 -11.52
N ARG A 80 0.66 19.29 -12.79
CA ARG A 80 2.01 19.43 -13.31
C ARG A 80 2.59 20.78 -12.92
N GLU A 81 3.87 20.82 -12.55
CA GLU A 81 4.59 22.07 -12.35
C GLU A 81 4.51 22.93 -13.63
N PRO A 82 4.19 24.24 -13.51
CA PRO A 82 4.18 25.11 -14.67
C PRO A 82 5.55 25.11 -15.35
N SER A 83 5.61 24.83 -16.65
CA SER A 83 6.85 24.93 -17.41
C SER A 83 7.25 26.40 -17.51
N ASP A 84 8.42 26.79 -17.00
CA ASP A 84 9.01 28.09 -17.30
C ASP A 84 9.25 28.20 -18.79
N ALA A 85 8.49 29.07 -19.46
CA ALA A 85 8.54 29.29 -20.91
C ALA A 85 9.90 29.86 -21.42
N SER A 86 10.90 30.00 -20.54
CA SER A 86 12.19 30.64 -20.84
C SER A 86 13.37 29.69 -21.06
N ALA A 87 13.16 28.39 -21.03
CA ALA A 87 14.26 27.43 -21.19
C ALA A 87 14.37 26.93 -22.64
N GLU A 88 14.92 27.76 -23.52
CA GLU A 88 15.33 27.40 -24.92
C GLU A 88 16.47 26.38 -25.04
N ASN A 89 16.89 25.73 -23.96
CA ASN A 89 18.00 24.77 -23.99
C ASN A 89 17.64 23.46 -23.26
N LYS A 90 16.74 22.68 -23.81
CA LYS A 90 16.55 21.28 -23.38
C LYS A 90 16.90 20.29 -24.48
N ALA A 91 18.19 20.10 -24.62
CA ALA A 91 18.73 18.96 -25.35
C ALA A 91 18.47 17.67 -24.52
N LYS A 92 17.72 16.73 -25.13
CA LYS A 92 17.65 15.31 -24.75
C LYS A 92 17.25 14.97 -23.29
N ALA A 93 16.14 15.49 -22.81
CA ALA A 93 15.38 14.79 -21.79
C ALA A 93 14.54 13.73 -22.50
N ASP A 94 14.57 12.50 -21.96
CA ASP A 94 13.90 11.34 -22.52
C ASP A 94 12.48 11.64 -23.02
N ASP A 95 12.23 11.30 -24.26
CA ASP A 95 11.00 11.61 -25.01
C ASP A 95 9.73 10.97 -24.40
N CYS A 96 9.90 9.98 -23.51
CA CYS A 96 8.80 9.24 -22.87
C CYS A 96 7.96 10.08 -21.89
N LEU A 97 8.51 11.19 -21.36
CA LEU A 97 7.83 11.99 -20.32
C LEU A 97 7.23 13.30 -20.84
N LYS A 98 7.40 13.65 -22.10
CA LYS A 98 6.99 14.95 -22.64
C LYS A 98 5.48 15.17 -22.73
N ASN A 99 4.70 14.11 -22.98
CA ASN A 99 3.25 14.23 -23.18
C ASN A 99 2.41 13.68 -22.02
N ARG A 100 2.85 12.61 -21.41
CA ARG A 100 2.16 11.94 -20.29
C ARG A 100 3.20 11.48 -19.27
N PRO A 101 3.03 11.75 -17.97
CA PRO A 101 3.93 11.22 -16.95
C PRO A 101 3.97 9.69 -16.99
N PHE A 102 5.17 9.10 -16.93
CA PHE A 102 5.29 7.66 -16.75
C PHE A 102 4.71 7.26 -15.39
N THR A 103 3.68 6.44 -15.44
CA THR A 103 2.93 6.03 -14.24
C THR A 103 3.10 4.53 -14.01
N TYR A 104 3.43 4.12 -12.81
CA TYR A 104 3.66 2.72 -12.51
C TYR A 104 3.01 2.26 -11.20
N CYS A 105 2.81 0.96 -11.09
CA CYS A 105 2.37 0.31 -9.88
C CYS A 105 3.33 -0.80 -9.46
N VAL A 106 3.70 -0.83 -8.18
CA VAL A 106 4.34 -1.98 -7.55
C VAL A 106 3.48 -2.43 -6.38
N CYS A 107 2.86 -3.60 -6.49
CA CYS A 107 2.07 -4.16 -5.39
C CYS A 107 2.79 -5.33 -4.71
N THR A 108 2.59 -5.47 -3.40
CA THR A 108 3.12 -6.58 -2.60
C THR A 108 2.01 -7.52 -2.17
N ALA A 109 2.23 -8.82 -2.25
CA ALA A 109 1.25 -9.84 -1.88
C ALA A 109 1.93 -11.03 -1.22
N GLY A 110 1.19 -11.82 -0.44
CA GLY A 110 1.68 -13.05 0.17
C GLY A 110 1.85 -14.17 -0.85
N ASP A 111 0.98 -14.23 -1.87
CA ASP A 111 1.00 -15.27 -2.93
C ASP A 111 0.66 -14.72 -4.32
N ASN A 112 -0.50 -14.14 -4.53
CA ASN A 112 -0.94 -13.63 -5.83
C ASN A 112 -1.81 -12.38 -5.69
N ILE A 113 -1.99 -11.66 -6.80
CA ILE A 113 -2.64 -10.35 -6.79
C ILE A 113 -4.04 -10.34 -7.42
N GLY A 114 -4.47 -11.43 -8.05
CA GLY A 114 -5.72 -11.45 -8.82
C GLY A 114 -5.75 -10.38 -9.93
N LEU A 115 -6.84 -9.61 -9.98
CA LEU A 115 -7.04 -8.48 -10.91
C LEU A 115 -6.83 -7.12 -10.21
N THR A 116 -5.86 -7.02 -9.30
CA THR A 116 -5.59 -5.78 -8.55
C THR A 116 -5.21 -4.62 -9.46
N ILE A 117 -4.47 -4.87 -10.55
CA ILE A 117 -4.06 -3.80 -11.48
C ILE A 117 -5.23 -3.28 -12.29
N GLU A 118 -6.10 -4.17 -12.75
CA GLU A 118 -7.34 -3.78 -13.43
C GLU A 118 -8.22 -2.91 -12.50
N ASN A 119 -8.33 -3.30 -11.22
CA ASN A 119 -9.04 -2.50 -10.22
C ASN A 119 -8.35 -1.16 -9.94
N LEU A 120 -7.01 -1.08 -9.96
CA LEU A 120 -6.28 0.18 -9.85
C LEU A 120 -6.58 1.09 -11.04
N ASN A 121 -6.53 0.57 -12.26
CA ASN A 121 -6.79 1.35 -13.47
C ASN A 121 -8.23 1.89 -13.51
N GLU A 122 -9.23 1.09 -13.05
CA GLU A 122 -10.59 1.57 -12.84
C GLU A 122 -10.62 2.81 -11.92
N VAL A 123 -9.89 2.78 -10.79
CA VAL A 123 -9.84 3.89 -9.83
C VAL A 123 -9.11 5.11 -10.40
N ILE A 124 -7.97 4.91 -11.07
CA ILE A 124 -7.20 5.98 -11.72
C ILE A 124 -8.07 6.70 -12.77
N SER A 125 -8.80 5.93 -13.59
CA SER A 125 -9.65 6.48 -14.64
C SER A 125 -10.82 7.33 -14.12
N LEU A 126 -11.15 7.24 -12.84
CA LEU A 126 -12.19 8.06 -12.21
C LEU A 126 -11.68 9.37 -11.62
N ASN A 127 -10.36 9.57 -11.51
CA ASN A 127 -9.79 10.78 -10.93
C ASN A 127 -9.62 11.89 -12.01
N PRO A 128 -10.35 13.04 -11.89
CA PRO A 128 -10.29 14.10 -12.91
C PRO A 128 -8.91 14.74 -13.07
N SER A 129 -8.11 14.85 -11.99
CA SER A 129 -6.79 15.46 -12.06
C SER A 129 -5.77 14.55 -12.76
N LEU A 130 -5.87 13.23 -12.60
CA LEU A 130 -5.08 12.26 -13.35
C LEU A 130 -5.46 12.24 -14.82
N GLN A 131 -6.76 12.27 -15.12
CA GLN A 131 -7.25 12.37 -16.50
C GLN A 131 -6.76 13.66 -17.21
N ALA A 132 -6.73 14.79 -16.49
CA ALA A 132 -6.20 16.05 -17.01
C ALA A 132 -4.70 15.97 -17.38
N LEU A 133 -3.95 15.05 -16.75
CA LEU A 133 -2.56 14.73 -17.08
C LEU A 133 -2.41 13.63 -18.15
N GLY A 134 -3.52 13.16 -18.74
CA GLY A 134 -3.52 12.07 -19.71
C GLY A 134 -3.31 10.67 -19.08
N ILE A 135 -3.47 10.54 -17.75
CA ILE A 135 -3.28 9.30 -17.01
C ILE A 135 -4.63 8.64 -16.77
N THR A 136 -4.92 7.56 -17.49
CA THR A 136 -6.12 6.72 -17.33
C THR A 136 -5.81 5.32 -16.82
N GLU A 137 -4.55 4.92 -16.88
CA GLU A 137 -4.02 3.65 -16.42
C GLU A 137 -2.52 3.77 -16.12
N VAL A 138 -1.94 2.78 -15.47
CA VAL A 138 -0.48 2.72 -15.26
C VAL A 138 0.22 2.29 -16.54
N SER A 139 1.37 2.91 -16.84
CA SER A 139 2.24 2.56 -17.98
C SER A 139 2.89 1.19 -17.81
N SER A 140 3.21 0.81 -16.57
CA SER A 140 3.79 -0.50 -16.23
C SER A 140 3.39 -0.96 -14.83
N SER A 141 3.32 -2.27 -14.62
CA SER A 141 2.86 -2.85 -13.36
C SER A 141 3.65 -4.08 -12.94
N TYR A 142 3.88 -4.16 -11.63
CA TYR A 142 4.73 -5.17 -11.01
C TYR A 142 4.09 -5.72 -9.74
N SER A 143 4.31 -7.00 -9.46
CA SER A 143 3.96 -7.62 -8.18
C SER A 143 5.18 -8.27 -7.54
N LEU A 144 5.38 -8.05 -6.25
CA LEU A 144 6.41 -8.68 -5.44
C LEU A 144 5.77 -9.63 -4.45
N ILE A 145 6.19 -10.89 -4.46
CA ILE A 145 5.71 -11.87 -3.50
C ILE A 145 6.55 -11.77 -2.23
N MET A 146 5.89 -11.28 -1.18
CA MET A 146 6.47 -10.95 0.12
C MET A 146 5.98 -11.89 1.22
N PRO A 147 6.62 -11.92 2.39
CA PRO A 147 6.13 -12.72 3.49
C PRO A 147 4.67 -12.43 3.85
N GLU A 148 3.92 -13.51 4.14
CA GLU A 148 2.51 -13.42 4.52
C GLU A 148 2.36 -12.72 5.87
N SER A 149 1.36 -11.85 5.95
CA SER A 149 1.03 -11.12 7.17
C SER A 149 -0.48 -11.09 7.46
N TYR A 150 -1.33 -11.65 6.60
CA TYR A 150 -2.75 -11.75 6.89
C TYR A 150 -3.05 -13.00 7.70
N ILE A 151 -3.60 -12.81 8.90
CA ILE A 151 -3.88 -13.87 9.89
C ILE A 151 -5.36 -13.95 10.28
N GLY A 152 -6.22 -13.22 9.58
CA GLY A 152 -7.64 -13.07 9.93
C GLY A 152 -8.51 -14.31 9.72
N LEU A 153 -8.03 -15.34 9.02
CA LEU A 153 -8.74 -16.60 8.83
C LEU A 153 -8.09 -17.73 9.64
N PRO A 154 -8.86 -18.74 10.09
CA PRO A 154 -8.35 -19.81 10.95
C PRO A 154 -7.15 -20.56 10.40
N PHE A 155 -7.11 -20.76 9.08
CA PHE A 155 -6.07 -21.53 8.38
C PHE A 155 -4.90 -20.67 7.84
N MET A 156 -4.94 -19.35 8.06
CA MET A 156 -3.87 -18.44 7.64
C MET A 156 -2.98 -18.06 8.83
N ASP A 157 -1.69 -18.05 8.63
CA ASP A 157 -0.69 -17.62 9.60
C ASP A 157 0.46 -16.94 8.85
N VAL A 158 1.37 -16.34 9.60
CA VAL A 158 2.61 -15.81 9.05
C VAL A 158 3.47 -16.93 8.47
N ASP A 159 4.30 -16.60 7.48
CA ASP A 159 5.21 -17.59 6.90
C ASP A 159 6.20 -18.13 7.93
N PRO A 160 6.54 -19.45 7.89
CA PRO A 160 7.67 -19.99 8.61
C PRO A 160 8.98 -19.27 8.22
N LYS A 161 9.92 -19.18 9.16
CA LYS A 161 11.14 -18.37 9.01
C LYS A 161 11.93 -18.64 7.71
N GLU A 162 12.03 -19.89 7.30
CA GLU A 162 12.70 -20.27 6.06
C GLU A 162 11.99 -19.73 4.81
N ARG A 163 10.66 -19.77 4.81
CA ARG A 163 9.86 -19.21 3.71
C ARG A 163 9.92 -17.68 3.71
N GLU A 164 9.88 -17.05 4.88
CA GLU A 164 10.06 -15.61 5.04
C GLU A 164 11.39 -15.15 4.41
N ILE A 165 12.51 -15.79 4.77
CA ILE A 165 13.85 -15.47 4.26
C ILE A 165 13.86 -15.60 2.74
N ARG A 166 13.44 -16.76 2.22
CA ARG A 166 13.42 -17.02 0.77
C ARG A 166 12.57 -16.00 0.00
N LYS A 167 11.39 -15.64 0.50
CA LYS A 167 10.54 -14.62 -0.13
C LYS A 167 11.21 -13.25 -0.14
N LYS A 168 11.87 -12.85 0.95
CA LYS A 168 12.63 -11.58 1.02
C LYS A 168 13.78 -11.55 0.03
N GLU A 169 14.55 -12.64 -0.09
CA GLU A 169 15.67 -12.75 -1.03
C GLU A 169 15.18 -12.66 -2.49
N ASN A 170 14.15 -13.43 -2.84
CA ASN A 170 13.57 -13.38 -4.19
C ASN A 170 13.02 -11.99 -4.51
N ALA A 171 12.26 -11.40 -3.59
CA ALA A 171 11.70 -10.06 -3.77
C ALA A 171 12.81 -8.99 -3.93
N ALA A 172 13.95 -9.14 -3.27
CA ALA A 172 15.07 -8.22 -3.41
C ALA A 172 15.71 -8.32 -4.81
N GLN A 173 15.83 -9.52 -5.37
CA GLN A 173 16.34 -9.74 -6.74
C GLN A 173 15.36 -9.19 -7.78
N GLU A 174 14.07 -9.51 -7.63
CA GLU A 174 13.03 -8.99 -8.53
C GLU A 174 12.95 -7.47 -8.48
N LEU A 175 12.99 -6.87 -7.27
CA LEU A 175 12.91 -5.42 -7.11
C LEU A 175 14.09 -4.69 -7.75
N ALA A 176 15.29 -5.27 -7.77
CA ALA A 176 16.43 -4.67 -8.45
C ALA A 176 16.14 -4.48 -9.95
N VAL A 177 15.58 -5.49 -10.61
CA VAL A 177 15.17 -5.42 -12.02
C VAL A 177 14.03 -4.40 -12.21
N VAL A 178 13.05 -4.40 -11.30
CA VAL A 178 11.93 -3.44 -11.34
C VAL A 178 12.43 -2.00 -11.21
N CYS A 179 13.41 -1.74 -10.34
CA CYS A 179 14.02 -0.42 -10.19
C CYS A 179 14.67 0.07 -11.50
N GLU A 180 15.38 -0.79 -12.21
CA GLU A 180 16.00 -0.45 -13.50
C GLU A 180 14.93 -0.15 -14.57
N GLU A 181 13.92 -1.01 -14.67
CA GLU A 181 12.85 -0.83 -15.65
C GLU A 181 12.02 0.44 -15.40
N ILE A 182 11.77 0.79 -14.15
CA ILE A 182 11.08 2.03 -13.77
C ILE A 182 11.99 3.23 -13.99
N PHE A 183 13.28 3.14 -13.65
CA PHE A 183 14.23 4.22 -13.90
C PHE A 183 14.32 4.55 -15.39
N ASP A 184 14.32 3.54 -16.26
CA ASP A 184 14.34 3.68 -17.73
C ASP A 184 12.94 4.01 -18.32
N CYS A 185 11.91 4.20 -17.52
CA CYS A 185 10.52 4.42 -17.97
C CYS A 185 10.03 3.37 -18.97
N LYS A 186 10.36 2.09 -18.80
CA LYS A 186 9.93 1.04 -19.72
C LYS A 186 8.41 0.83 -19.65
N GLU A 187 7.73 1.21 -20.72
CA GLU A 187 6.29 1.07 -20.85
C GLU A 187 5.85 -0.35 -21.25
N GLY A 188 4.61 -0.70 -20.93
CA GLY A 188 3.98 -1.97 -21.31
C GLY A 188 4.45 -3.18 -20.51
N ILE A 189 5.26 -2.99 -19.48
CA ILE A 189 5.75 -4.09 -18.65
C ILE A 189 4.67 -4.52 -17.66
N ASN A 190 4.36 -5.83 -17.66
CA ASN A 190 3.41 -6.45 -16.74
C ASN A 190 4.01 -7.70 -16.10
N ARG A 191 4.81 -7.52 -15.04
CA ARG A 191 5.40 -8.63 -14.25
C ARG A 191 4.50 -8.94 -13.07
N LEU A 192 3.44 -9.73 -13.31
CA LEU A 192 2.36 -9.95 -12.37
C LEU A 192 2.15 -11.44 -12.06
N VAL A 193 2.06 -11.76 -10.79
CA VAL A 193 1.64 -13.08 -10.29
C VAL A 193 0.12 -13.03 -10.02
N LYS A 194 -0.70 -13.25 -11.04
CA LYS A 194 -2.17 -13.14 -10.96
C LYS A 194 -2.87 -14.33 -10.30
N GLY A 195 -2.19 -15.50 -10.24
CA GLY A 195 -2.79 -16.73 -9.75
C GLY A 195 -3.69 -17.43 -10.82
N PRO A 196 -4.25 -18.62 -10.47
CA PRO A 196 -4.88 -19.50 -11.45
C PRO A 196 -6.28 -19.06 -11.93
N ILE A 197 -7.08 -18.39 -11.09
CA ILE A 197 -8.44 -17.94 -11.42
C ILE A 197 -8.64 -16.50 -10.90
N PRO A 198 -7.94 -15.51 -11.50
CA PRO A 198 -7.88 -14.17 -10.93
C PRO A 198 -9.24 -13.47 -10.84
N TRP A 199 -10.14 -13.69 -11.82
CA TRP A 199 -11.48 -13.12 -11.79
C TRP A 199 -12.30 -13.60 -10.58
N PHE A 200 -12.30 -14.91 -10.32
CA PHE A 200 -13.05 -15.50 -9.21
C PHE A 200 -12.54 -14.97 -7.87
N PHE A 201 -11.22 -14.98 -7.67
CA PHE A 201 -10.63 -14.46 -6.42
C PHE A 201 -10.92 -12.97 -6.24
N THR A 202 -10.81 -12.16 -7.27
CA THR A 202 -11.02 -10.70 -7.13
C THR A 202 -12.50 -10.32 -7.00
N LYS A 203 -13.38 -10.87 -7.84
CA LYS A 203 -14.79 -10.44 -7.87
C LYS A 203 -15.64 -11.14 -6.80
N VAL A 204 -15.46 -12.46 -6.60
CA VAL A 204 -16.27 -13.23 -5.66
C VAL A 204 -15.63 -13.24 -4.27
N VAL A 205 -14.43 -13.81 -4.15
CA VAL A 205 -13.79 -13.97 -2.83
C VAL A 205 -13.37 -12.62 -2.27
N GLY A 206 -12.75 -11.75 -3.08
CA GLY A 206 -12.33 -10.40 -2.67
C GLY A 206 -13.53 -9.51 -2.35
N GLY A 207 -14.64 -9.65 -3.08
CA GLY A 207 -15.89 -8.96 -2.76
C GLY A 207 -16.47 -9.39 -1.41
N PHE A 208 -16.50 -10.69 -1.13
CA PHE A 208 -16.89 -11.22 0.17
C PHE A 208 -15.94 -10.76 1.28
N PHE A 209 -14.64 -10.85 1.03
CA PHE A 209 -13.60 -10.40 1.96
C PHE A 209 -13.82 -8.93 2.38
N GLU A 210 -13.99 -8.05 1.41
CA GLU A 210 -14.16 -6.62 1.64
C GLU A 210 -15.45 -6.29 2.42
N ASN A 211 -16.55 -6.94 2.09
CA ASN A 211 -17.86 -6.62 2.68
C ASN A 211 -18.14 -7.32 4.02
N VAL A 212 -17.50 -8.46 4.29
CA VAL A 212 -17.82 -9.30 5.45
C VAL A 212 -16.65 -9.48 6.41
N LEU A 213 -15.43 -9.62 5.90
CA LEU A 213 -14.26 -9.97 6.72
C LEU A 213 -13.47 -8.75 7.19
N ILE A 214 -13.57 -7.60 6.50
CA ILE A 214 -12.97 -6.36 6.95
C ILE A 214 -13.82 -5.78 8.09
N THR A 215 -13.31 -5.87 9.31
CA THR A 215 -14.01 -5.40 10.52
C THR A 215 -13.01 -5.20 11.66
N ASP A 216 -13.29 -4.21 12.50
CA ASP A 216 -12.59 -4.00 13.77
C ASP A 216 -13.29 -4.67 14.95
N LYS A 217 -14.55 -5.09 14.80
CA LYS A 217 -15.40 -5.62 15.90
C LYS A 217 -14.85 -6.87 16.58
N ARG A 218 -13.96 -7.59 15.92
CA ARG A 218 -13.35 -8.82 16.46
C ARG A 218 -12.02 -8.55 17.17
N PHE A 219 -11.44 -7.34 17.00
CA PHE A 219 -10.23 -6.96 17.72
C PHE A 219 -10.55 -6.70 19.18
N HIS A 220 -9.68 -7.18 20.05
CA HIS A 220 -9.73 -6.90 21.49
C HIS A 220 -8.34 -6.93 22.10
N VAL A 221 -8.24 -6.43 23.33
CA VAL A 221 -7.01 -6.42 24.10
C VAL A 221 -7.04 -7.43 25.24
N GLU A 222 -6.00 -8.25 25.33
CA GLU A 222 -5.74 -9.09 26.50
C GLU A 222 -5.09 -8.24 27.60
N LYS A 223 -5.90 -7.87 28.59
CA LYS A 223 -5.51 -6.91 29.63
C LYS A 223 -4.33 -7.37 30.47
N ASP A 224 -4.21 -8.68 30.70
CA ASP A 224 -3.14 -9.27 31.49
C ASP A 224 -1.76 -9.17 30.78
N ARG A 225 -1.76 -9.07 29.45
CA ARG A 225 -0.56 -8.92 28.64
C ARG A 225 -0.28 -7.47 28.24
N CYS A 226 -1.29 -6.60 28.29
CA CYS A 226 -1.18 -5.23 27.78
C CYS A 226 -0.51 -4.30 28.79
N VAL A 227 0.62 -3.72 28.38
CA VAL A 227 1.36 -2.70 29.19
C VAL A 227 0.96 -1.26 28.84
N LYS A 228 -0.08 -1.05 28.04
CA LYS A 228 -0.64 0.26 27.71
C LYS A 228 0.37 1.23 27.03
N CYS A 229 1.26 0.70 26.22
CA CYS A 229 2.35 1.47 25.59
C CYS A 229 1.91 2.34 24.39
N GLY A 230 0.69 2.17 23.86
CA GLY A 230 0.16 2.96 22.76
C GLY A 230 0.66 2.60 21.35
N ILE A 231 1.58 1.64 21.19
CA ILE A 231 2.12 1.27 19.88
C ILE A 231 1.01 0.94 18.88
N CYS A 232 0.00 0.15 19.29
CA CYS A 232 -1.12 -0.25 18.44
C CYS A 232 -1.93 0.93 17.89
N ALA A 233 -2.12 1.99 18.67
CA ALA A 233 -2.78 3.22 18.24
C ALA A 233 -1.89 4.01 17.26
N ASN A 234 -0.61 4.15 17.58
CA ASN A 234 0.34 4.91 16.76
C ASN A 234 0.56 4.29 15.37
N VAL A 235 0.59 2.96 15.28
CA VAL A 235 0.82 2.26 14.00
C VAL A 235 -0.46 2.08 13.18
N CYS A 236 -1.64 2.38 13.71
CA CYS A 236 -2.89 2.22 12.98
C CYS A 236 -2.95 3.20 11.79
N PRO A 237 -3.00 2.72 10.53
CA PRO A 237 -2.90 3.61 9.36
C PRO A 237 -4.13 4.49 9.18
N VAL A 238 -5.26 4.14 9.78
CA VAL A 238 -6.52 4.87 9.67
C VAL A 238 -6.94 5.56 10.98
N GLY A 239 -6.14 5.45 12.05
CA GLY A 239 -6.47 6.06 13.33
C GLY A 239 -7.67 5.45 14.07
N ASP A 240 -8.02 4.20 13.76
CA ASP A 240 -9.19 3.50 14.33
C ASP A 240 -8.99 3.03 15.79
N ILE A 241 -7.84 3.32 16.39
CA ILE A 241 -7.50 2.88 17.75
C ILE A 241 -7.12 4.09 18.59
N LYS A 242 -7.83 4.30 19.69
CA LYS A 242 -7.44 5.26 20.75
C LYS A 242 -6.87 4.49 21.94
N GLY A 243 -6.04 5.19 22.73
CA GLY A 243 -5.42 4.65 23.95
C GLY A 243 -3.89 4.64 23.86
N GLY A 244 -3.29 4.11 24.89
CA GLY A 244 -1.85 4.19 25.12
C GLY A 244 -1.49 5.20 26.21
N HIS A 245 -0.21 5.32 26.55
CA HIS A 245 0.25 6.20 27.61
C HIS A 245 -0.46 5.98 28.95
N GLY A 246 -0.69 4.71 29.30
CA GLY A 246 -1.37 4.30 30.53
C GLY A 246 -2.82 3.83 30.37
N GLU A 247 -3.39 3.99 29.16
CA GLU A 247 -4.74 3.53 28.84
C GLU A 247 -4.75 2.29 27.96
N TYR A 248 -5.77 1.45 28.09
CA TYR A 248 -5.97 0.31 27.19
C TYR A 248 -6.43 0.78 25.81
N PRO A 249 -6.00 0.12 24.72
CA PRO A 249 -6.50 0.44 23.40
C PRO A 249 -7.99 0.13 23.26
N VAL A 250 -8.69 1.04 22.54
CA VAL A 250 -10.11 0.93 22.22
C VAL A 250 -10.27 1.19 20.72
N TRP A 251 -10.95 0.28 20.01
CA TRP A 251 -11.32 0.47 18.60
C TRP A 251 -12.55 1.36 18.50
N LEU A 252 -12.53 2.29 17.54
CA LEU A 252 -13.51 3.36 17.40
C LEU A 252 -14.76 2.95 16.63
N HIS A 253 -14.69 1.85 15.89
CA HIS A 253 -15.78 1.27 15.10
C HIS A 253 -16.38 2.22 14.04
N HIS A 254 -15.57 3.09 13.44
CA HIS A 254 -15.99 4.04 12.40
C HIS A 254 -16.09 3.41 11.00
N LYS A 255 -15.88 2.08 10.86
CA LYS A 255 -15.82 1.32 9.60
C LYS A 255 -14.60 1.67 8.71
N ASP A 256 -13.57 2.25 9.29
CA ASP A 256 -12.34 2.62 8.58
C ASP A 256 -11.25 1.56 8.71
N CYS A 257 -11.36 0.65 9.67
CA CYS A 257 -10.42 -0.44 9.85
C CYS A 257 -10.23 -1.24 8.56
N LEU A 258 -8.97 -1.49 8.21
CA LEU A 258 -8.60 -2.26 7.02
C LEU A 258 -8.40 -3.75 7.33
N THR A 259 -8.53 -4.17 8.58
CA THR A 259 -8.16 -5.50 9.06
C THR A 259 -6.75 -5.92 8.59
N CYS A 260 -5.84 -4.94 8.57
CA CYS A 260 -4.46 -5.11 8.11
C CYS A 260 -3.53 -5.75 9.15
N PHE A 261 -4.02 -5.98 10.36
CA PHE A 261 -3.28 -6.55 11.49
C PHE A 261 -2.00 -5.80 11.90
N THR A 262 -1.79 -4.56 11.44
CA THR A 262 -0.62 -3.77 11.84
C THR A 262 -0.53 -3.63 13.36
N CYS A 263 -1.65 -3.36 14.05
CA CYS A 263 -1.74 -3.28 15.50
C CYS A 263 -1.34 -4.59 16.20
N TYR A 264 -1.75 -5.74 15.67
CA TYR A 264 -1.39 -7.06 16.17
C TYR A 264 0.11 -7.34 16.00
N HIS A 265 0.62 -7.14 14.78
CA HIS A 265 2.00 -7.47 14.44
C HIS A 265 3.04 -6.61 15.15
N HIS A 266 2.71 -5.38 15.50
CA HIS A 266 3.60 -4.47 16.23
C HIS A 266 3.45 -4.53 17.75
N CYS A 267 2.51 -5.33 18.28
CA CYS A 267 2.36 -5.44 19.73
C CYS A 267 3.49 -6.32 20.33
N PRO A 268 4.44 -5.75 21.09
CA PRO A 268 5.58 -6.52 21.60
C PRO A 268 5.18 -7.52 22.68
N HIS A 269 4.01 -7.38 23.26
CA HIS A 269 3.45 -8.24 24.29
C HIS A 269 2.38 -9.20 23.79
N HIS A 270 2.15 -9.24 22.45
CA HIS A 270 1.11 -10.08 21.85
C HIS A 270 -0.25 -9.91 22.53
N ALA A 271 -0.58 -8.68 22.92
CA ALA A 271 -1.77 -8.38 23.71
C ALA A 271 -2.99 -7.99 22.84
N ILE A 272 -2.82 -7.88 21.52
CA ILE A 272 -3.92 -7.61 20.59
C ILE A 272 -4.34 -8.94 19.96
N GLU A 273 -5.63 -9.24 20.02
CA GLU A 273 -6.19 -10.46 19.43
C GLU A 273 -7.36 -10.15 18.49
N PHE A 274 -7.66 -11.07 17.59
CA PHE A 274 -8.80 -10.98 16.66
C PHE A 274 -9.68 -12.23 16.80
N GLY A 275 -10.72 -12.13 17.62
CA GLY A 275 -11.50 -13.28 18.08
C GLY A 275 -10.60 -14.28 18.80
N ASN A 276 -10.94 -15.56 18.75
CA ASN A 276 -10.15 -16.61 19.40
C ASN A 276 -9.09 -17.23 18.49
N GLN A 277 -8.98 -16.77 17.26
CA GLN A 277 -8.19 -17.44 16.22
C GLN A 277 -6.74 -17.02 16.17
N THR A 278 -6.37 -15.87 16.76
CA THR A 278 -5.01 -15.34 16.67
C THR A 278 -4.11 -15.68 17.86
N GLN A 279 -4.66 -16.24 18.94
CA GLN A 279 -3.95 -16.53 20.20
C GLN A 279 -2.66 -17.37 20.04
N LYS A 280 -2.60 -18.23 19.01
CA LYS A 280 -1.45 -19.11 18.74
C LYS A 280 -0.72 -18.78 17.45
N LYS A 281 -1.06 -17.65 16.80
CA LYS A 281 -0.45 -17.27 15.51
C LYS A 281 0.79 -16.41 15.70
N GLY A 282 1.66 -16.47 14.74
CA GLY A 282 2.88 -15.68 14.71
C GLY A 282 2.64 -14.20 14.48
N GLN A 283 3.68 -13.41 14.72
CA GLN A 283 3.74 -12.00 14.38
C GLN A 283 4.82 -11.77 13.33
N TYR A 284 4.57 -10.90 12.39
CA TYR A 284 5.51 -10.52 11.35
C TYR A 284 5.41 -9.04 11.04
N TYR A 285 6.52 -8.36 11.02
CA TYR A 285 6.69 -7.09 10.32
C TYR A 285 8.09 -7.01 9.74
N PHE A 286 8.21 -6.33 8.62
CA PHE A 286 9.48 -6.21 7.92
C PHE A 286 10.45 -5.36 8.74
N ARG A 287 11.63 -5.94 9.04
CA ARG A 287 12.74 -5.30 9.75
C ARG A 287 13.94 -5.23 8.82
#